data_6c41aae6193ae359560373ed236699ef
#
_entry.id   6c41aae6193ae359560373ed236699ef
#
_cell.length_a   1.000
_cell.length_b   1.000
_cell.length_c   1.000
_cell.angle_alpha   90.00
_cell.angle_beta   90.00
_cell.angle_gamma   90.00
#
_symmetry.space_group_name_H-M   'P 1'
#
loop_
_entity.id
_entity.type
_entity.pdbx_description
1 polymer ?
#
loop_
_entity_poly.entity_id
_entity_poly.type
_entity_poly.pdbx_seq_one_letter_code
_entity_poly.pdbx_strand_id
1 'polypeptide(L)'
;MKLGIDFGTSNSAAAAIVDGQVVPVRFGQALQFRTTVYFPETMRDPDDFSLTPALEYEVERLIDSGRRDALAAGRTPNNDSLRRDAIRIVRRQWMEEQVREPRSSAALLQNAVYGDEALDAYFLEGEGSLVQSPKSMLGYNLHPRARQTMTGIATHVLEHIRLTASRQFDINIRHATLGRPVQFRSSIGEAGNAQALEILQTAAIAAGFDSVDFLEEPAAAAMH
;
A
#
# COMPACT_ATOMS: atom_id res chain seq x y z
N MET A 1 -8.81 -25.93 -1.35
CA MET A 1 -7.78 -25.77 -0.29
C MET A 1 -7.95 -24.39 0.34
N LYS A 2 -7.79 -24.28 1.65
CA LYS A 2 -7.83 -23.02 2.41
C LYS A 2 -6.45 -22.76 3.00
N LEU A 3 -5.97 -21.53 2.93
CA LEU A 3 -4.65 -21.13 3.42
C LEU A 3 -4.79 -20.45 4.78
N GLY A 4 -4.05 -20.92 5.78
CA GLY A 4 -3.83 -20.22 7.03
C GLY A 4 -2.69 -19.21 6.85
N ILE A 5 -2.90 -17.95 7.22
CA ILE A 5 -1.90 -16.88 7.07
C ILE A 5 -1.69 -16.21 8.42
N ASP A 6 -0.46 -16.19 8.88
CA ASP A 6 0.01 -15.29 9.92
C ASP A 6 0.60 -14.05 9.24
N PHE A 7 -0.19 -12.99 9.16
CA PHE A 7 0.27 -11.68 8.73
C PHE A 7 0.84 -10.94 9.93
N GLY A 8 2.10 -11.23 10.26
CA GLY A 8 2.76 -10.70 11.44
C GLY A 8 3.28 -9.28 11.29
N THR A 9 3.61 -8.65 12.42
CA THR A 9 4.23 -7.31 12.45
C THR A 9 5.65 -7.35 11.88
N SER A 10 6.45 -8.34 12.31
CA SER A 10 7.85 -8.46 11.90
C SER A 10 8.05 -9.51 10.81
N ASN A 11 7.38 -10.64 10.94
CA ASN A 11 7.46 -11.74 9.98
C ASN A 11 6.07 -12.23 9.62
N SER A 12 5.91 -12.72 8.40
CA SER A 12 4.71 -13.35 7.90
C SER A 12 4.99 -14.80 7.51
N ALA A 13 4.02 -15.67 7.75
CA ALA A 13 4.07 -17.09 7.44
C ALA A 13 2.72 -17.58 6.91
N ALA A 14 2.72 -18.73 6.26
CA ALA A 14 1.48 -19.37 5.84
C ALA A 14 1.62 -20.89 5.82
N ALA A 15 0.48 -21.58 5.96
CA ALA A 15 0.40 -23.03 5.86
C ALA A 15 -0.94 -23.46 5.28
N ALA A 16 -1.00 -24.65 4.71
CA ALA A 16 -2.24 -25.30 4.32
C ALA A 16 -2.33 -26.71 4.91
N ILE A 17 -3.54 -27.25 4.98
CA ILE A 17 -3.76 -28.65 5.31
C ILE A 17 -3.81 -29.46 4.02
N VAL A 18 -2.88 -30.40 3.87
CA VAL A 18 -2.78 -31.34 2.75
C VAL A 18 -2.82 -32.75 3.33
N ASP A 19 -3.79 -33.56 2.92
CA ASP A 19 -3.97 -34.92 3.39
C ASP A 19 -3.99 -35.05 4.94
N GLY A 20 -4.62 -34.06 5.59
CA GLY A 20 -4.75 -34.00 7.05
C GLY A 20 -3.49 -33.54 7.80
N GLN A 21 -2.44 -33.17 7.10
CA GLN A 21 -1.20 -32.66 7.70
C GLN A 21 -1.01 -31.16 7.41
N VAL A 22 -0.46 -30.43 8.37
CA VAL A 22 -0.10 -29.03 8.19
C VAL A 22 1.19 -28.95 7.38
N VAL A 23 1.09 -28.35 6.21
CA VAL A 23 2.22 -28.13 5.30
C VAL A 23 2.51 -26.63 5.21
N PRO A 24 3.66 -26.18 5.72
CA PRO A 24 4.02 -24.77 5.64
C PRO A 24 4.38 -24.35 4.21
N VAL A 25 4.08 -23.10 3.90
CA VAL A 25 4.51 -22.43 2.65
C VAL A 25 5.98 -22.06 2.77
N ARG A 26 6.74 -22.31 1.71
CA ARG A 26 8.17 -21.96 1.64
C ARG A 26 8.36 -20.67 0.84
N PHE A 27 9.03 -19.73 1.46
CA PHE A 27 9.48 -18.48 0.84
C PHE A 27 10.99 -18.61 0.57
N GLY A 28 11.35 -19.13 -0.61
CA GLY A 28 12.71 -19.59 -0.86
C GLY A 28 13.07 -20.78 0.03
N GLN A 29 14.08 -20.64 0.88
CA GLN A 29 14.51 -21.68 1.84
C GLN A 29 13.85 -21.55 3.22
N ALA A 30 13.18 -20.43 3.50
CA ALA A 30 12.57 -20.15 4.79
C ALA A 30 11.08 -20.52 4.83
N LEU A 31 10.54 -20.75 6.06
CA LEU A 31 9.11 -20.98 6.30
C LEU A 31 8.34 -19.70 6.65
N GLN A 32 9.03 -18.62 6.76
CA GLN A 32 8.51 -17.27 6.98
C GLN A 32 9.41 -16.26 6.29
N PHE A 33 8.89 -15.06 6.04
CA PHE A 33 9.67 -13.94 5.54
C PHE A 33 9.40 -12.70 6.38
N ARG A 34 10.36 -11.79 6.41
CA ARG A 34 10.19 -10.50 7.09
C ARG A 34 9.07 -9.73 6.43
N THR A 35 8.13 -9.21 7.22
CA THR A 35 7.01 -8.40 6.71
C THR A 35 7.52 -7.01 6.32
N THR A 36 8.36 -7.01 5.29
CA THR A 36 9.02 -5.85 4.71
C THR A 36 8.86 -5.93 3.20
N VAL A 37 8.55 -4.82 2.58
CA VAL A 37 8.38 -4.70 1.13
C VAL A 37 9.19 -3.51 0.64
N TYR A 38 9.99 -3.70 -0.37
CA TYR A 38 10.69 -2.67 -1.08
C TYR A 38 10.10 -2.47 -2.46
N PHE A 39 9.80 -1.23 -2.78
CA PHE A 39 9.33 -0.80 -4.09
C PHE A 39 10.45 0.03 -4.73
N PRO A 40 11.16 -0.50 -5.75
CA PRO A 40 12.29 0.18 -6.38
C PRO A 40 11.89 1.42 -7.19
N GLU A 41 10.62 1.60 -7.48
CA GLU A 41 10.17 2.79 -8.18
C GLU A 41 10.20 4.02 -7.29
N THR A 42 11.03 4.99 -7.66
CA THR A 42 11.06 6.32 -7.07
C THR A 42 9.69 6.99 -7.20
N MET A 43 9.16 7.48 -6.09
CA MET A 43 8.22 8.58 -6.17
C MET A 43 8.98 9.72 -6.83
N ARG A 44 8.46 10.31 -7.90
CA ARG A 44 9.11 11.46 -8.55
C ARG A 44 9.43 12.50 -7.50
N ASP A 45 10.70 12.92 -7.48
CA ASP A 45 11.16 13.97 -6.60
C ASP A 45 10.34 15.23 -6.89
N PRO A 46 9.85 15.95 -5.87
CA PRO A 46 9.29 17.28 -6.04
C PRO A 46 10.20 18.22 -6.83
N ASP A 47 11.51 17.98 -6.83
CA ASP A 47 12.50 18.74 -7.55
C ASP A 47 12.57 18.38 -9.06
N ASP A 48 12.01 17.24 -9.47
CA ASP A 48 11.84 16.87 -10.89
C ASP A 48 10.71 17.64 -11.58
N PHE A 49 9.96 18.45 -10.84
CA PHE A 49 8.92 19.28 -11.42
C PHE A 49 9.50 20.28 -12.41
N SER A 50 9.15 20.11 -13.67
CA SER A 50 9.45 21.06 -14.74
C SER A 50 8.17 21.45 -15.48
N LEU A 51 8.07 22.70 -15.88
CA LEU A 51 6.94 23.19 -16.67
C LEU A 51 7.06 22.65 -18.10
N THR A 52 6.35 21.55 -18.37
CA THR A 52 6.15 21.07 -19.73
C THR A 52 5.18 21.99 -20.49
N PRO A 53 5.13 21.97 -21.84
CA PRO A 53 4.16 22.78 -22.60
C PRO A 53 2.70 22.59 -22.16
N ALA A 54 2.31 21.38 -21.75
CA ALA A 54 0.97 21.10 -21.23
C ALA A 54 0.73 21.77 -19.88
N LEU A 55 1.69 21.71 -18.97
CA LEU A 55 1.60 22.36 -17.66
C LEU A 55 1.68 23.88 -17.77
N GLU A 56 2.44 24.41 -18.72
CA GLU A 56 2.48 25.85 -19.01
C GLU A 56 1.11 26.35 -19.49
N TYR A 57 0.42 25.58 -20.34
CA TYR A 57 -0.94 25.90 -20.76
C TYR A 57 -1.91 25.97 -19.56
N GLU A 58 -1.82 25.05 -18.62
CA GLU A 58 -2.63 25.07 -17.39
C GLU A 58 -2.30 26.30 -16.51
N VAL A 59 -1.01 26.67 -16.41
CA VAL A 59 -0.58 27.89 -15.71
C VAL A 59 -1.22 29.12 -16.33
N GLU A 60 -1.17 29.28 -17.65
CA GLU A 60 -1.76 30.44 -18.33
C GLU A 60 -3.29 30.48 -18.15
N ARG A 61 -3.96 29.32 -18.20
CA ARG A 61 -5.40 29.22 -17.94
C ARG A 61 -5.76 29.69 -16.53
N LEU A 62 -4.97 29.32 -15.52
CA LEU A 62 -5.16 29.76 -14.13
C LEU A 62 -4.89 31.26 -13.95
N ILE A 63 -3.87 31.81 -14.63
CA ILE A 63 -3.57 33.23 -14.63
C ILE A 63 -4.78 34.04 -15.21
N ASP A 64 -5.32 33.59 -16.33
CA ASP A 64 -6.47 34.26 -16.96
C ASP A 64 -7.73 34.18 -16.09
N SER A 65 -7.95 33.08 -15.37
CA SER A 65 -9.02 32.99 -14.39
C SER A 65 -8.80 33.95 -13.23
N GLY A 66 -7.62 33.95 -12.62
CA GLY A 66 -7.29 34.83 -11.50
C GLY A 66 -7.34 36.31 -11.87
N ARG A 67 -7.00 36.65 -13.13
CA ARG A 67 -7.11 38.03 -13.67
C ARG A 67 -8.57 38.45 -13.74
N ARG A 68 -9.46 37.60 -14.26
CA ARG A 68 -10.91 37.88 -14.32
C ARG A 68 -11.49 38.10 -12.93
N ASP A 69 -11.13 37.21 -11.98
CA ASP A 69 -11.62 37.27 -10.60
C ASP A 69 -11.15 38.56 -9.88
N ALA A 70 -9.90 38.98 -10.12
CA ALA A 70 -9.36 40.22 -9.57
C ALA A 70 -10.12 41.42 -10.09
N LEU A 71 -10.35 41.51 -11.43
CA LEU A 71 -11.10 42.60 -12.07
C LEU A 71 -12.56 42.64 -11.61
N ALA A 72 -13.21 41.48 -11.50
CA ALA A 72 -14.59 41.38 -10.99
C ALA A 72 -14.70 41.88 -9.54
N ALA A 73 -13.63 41.68 -8.74
CA ALA A 73 -13.54 42.20 -7.38
C ALA A 73 -13.04 43.64 -7.26
N GLY A 74 -12.91 44.38 -8.39
CA GLY A 74 -12.42 45.77 -8.41
C GLY A 74 -10.95 45.93 -8.02
N ARG A 75 -10.13 44.87 -8.14
CA ARG A 75 -8.70 44.85 -7.79
C ARG A 75 -7.85 44.86 -9.06
N THR A 76 -6.67 45.51 -8.97
CA THR A 76 -5.69 45.48 -10.07
C THR A 76 -4.96 44.14 -10.04
N PRO A 77 -5.00 43.32 -11.11
CA PRO A 77 -4.29 42.04 -11.17
C PRO A 77 -2.77 42.26 -11.11
N ASN A 78 -2.10 41.50 -10.27
CA ASN A 78 -0.64 41.42 -10.24
C ASN A 78 -0.21 40.10 -10.95
N ASN A 79 0.30 40.21 -12.16
CA ASN A 79 0.66 39.07 -13.00
C ASN A 79 1.74 38.18 -12.36
N ASP A 80 2.73 38.75 -11.66
CA ASP A 80 3.78 37.98 -11.03
C ASP A 80 3.25 37.16 -9.86
N SER A 81 2.30 37.72 -9.10
CA SER A 81 1.63 36.97 -8.03
C SER A 81 0.76 35.85 -8.58
N LEU A 82 -0.05 36.17 -9.61
CA LEU A 82 -0.92 35.19 -10.27
C LEU A 82 -0.11 34.01 -10.85
N ARG A 83 1.05 34.30 -11.48
CA ARG A 83 1.92 33.25 -12.03
C ARG A 83 2.52 32.37 -10.94
N ARG A 84 3.02 32.94 -9.85
CA ARG A 84 3.53 32.15 -8.71
C ARG A 84 2.46 31.26 -8.10
N ASP A 85 1.26 31.77 -7.91
CA ASP A 85 0.13 31.02 -7.36
C ASP A 85 -0.32 29.90 -8.30
N ALA A 86 -0.41 30.20 -9.62
CA ALA A 86 -0.74 29.22 -10.64
C ALA A 86 0.29 28.08 -10.69
N ILE A 87 1.59 28.39 -10.71
CA ILE A 87 2.66 27.37 -10.68
C ILE A 87 2.56 26.52 -9.42
N ARG A 88 2.28 27.11 -8.25
CA ARG A 88 2.10 26.37 -7.00
C ARG A 88 0.90 25.41 -7.07
N ILE A 89 -0.21 25.85 -7.68
CA ILE A 89 -1.40 25.00 -7.87
C ILE A 89 -1.08 23.86 -8.84
N VAL A 90 -0.46 24.15 -9.99
CA VAL A 90 -0.10 23.15 -11.01
C VAL A 90 0.91 22.15 -10.45
N ARG A 91 1.94 22.61 -9.70
CA ARG A 91 2.89 21.71 -9.02
C ARG A 91 2.19 20.79 -8.04
N ARG A 92 1.26 21.31 -7.23
CA ARG A 92 0.48 20.48 -6.30
C ARG A 92 -0.39 19.47 -7.04
N GLN A 93 -1.07 19.86 -8.12
CA GLN A 93 -1.88 18.96 -8.94
C GLN A 93 -1.01 17.87 -9.59
N TRP A 94 0.15 18.26 -10.14
CA TRP A 94 1.13 17.32 -10.70
C TRP A 94 1.61 16.29 -9.67
N MET A 95 1.86 16.72 -8.43
CA MET A 95 2.15 15.80 -7.32
C MET A 95 0.96 14.92 -6.94
N GLU A 96 -0.26 15.45 -6.99
CA GLU A 96 -1.49 14.71 -6.66
C GLU A 96 -1.89 13.71 -7.76
N GLU A 97 -1.65 14.02 -9.02
CA GLU A 97 -1.90 13.10 -10.15
C GLU A 97 -0.99 11.90 -10.13
N GLN A 98 0.25 12.05 -9.65
CA GLN A 98 1.18 10.94 -9.41
C GLN A 98 0.62 9.91 -8.40
N VAL A 99 -0.19 10.39 -7.44
CA VAL A 99 -0.87 9.54 -6.45
C VAL A 99 -2.19 8.98 -7.00
N ARG A 100 -2.77 9.61 -8.05
CA ARG A 100 -4.07 9.25 -8.63
C ARG A 100 -4.02 8.21 -9.74
N GLU A 101 -2.89 8.05 -10.43
CA GLU A 101 -2.77 6.92 -11.34
C GLU A 101 -2.75 5.64 -10.49
N PRO A 102 -3.80 4.80 -10.54
CA PRO A 102 -3.70 3.46 -10.00
C PRO A 102 -2.74 2.73 -10.94
N ARG A 103 -1.44 2.79 -10.60
CA ARG A 103 -0.51 1.85 -11.20
C ARG A 103 -1.12 0.48 -10.92
N SER A 104 -1.38 -0.27 -11.97
CA SER A 104 -2.01 -1.58 -11.81
C SER A 104 -1.20 -2.35 -10.75
N SER A 105 -1.88 -2.95 -9.77
CA SER A 105 -1.24 -3.77 -8.74
C SER A 105 -0.19 -4.71 -9.35
N ALA A 106 -0.45 -5.21 -10.56
CA ALA A 106 0.43 -6.06 -11.32
C ALA A 106 1.78 -5.41 -11.68
N ALA A 107 1.83 -4.10 -12.00
CA ALA A 107 3.08 -3.42 -12.33
C ALA A 107 3.95 -3.20 -11.08
N LEU A 108 3.34 -2.86 -9.94
CA LEU A 108 4.03 -2.74 -8.66
C LEU A 108 4.56 -4.09 -8.17
N LEU A 109 3.82 -5.19 -8.42
CA LEU A 109 4.22 -6.54 -8.02
C LEU A 109 5.42 -7.07 -8.80
N GLN A 110 5.56 -6.73 -10.08
CA GLN A 110 6.67 -7.23 -10.90
C GLN A 110 8.04 -6.81 -10.38
N ASN A 111 8.11 -5.67 -9.68
CA ASN A 111 9.36 -5.11 -9.19
C ASN A 111 9.46 -5.07 -7.65
N ALA A 112 8.41 -5.46 -6.93
CA ALA A 112 8.46 -5.47 -5.47
C ALA A 112 9.35 -6.61 -4.95
N VAL A 113 10.20 -6.29 -3.98
CA VAL A 113 11.07 -7.24 -3.29
C VAL A 113 10.57 -7.41 -1.87
N TYR A 114 10.64 -8.63 -1.33
CA TYR A 114 10.06 -9.00 -0.04
C TYR A 114 11.11 -9.55 0.91
N GLY A 115 10.86 -9.40 2.20
CA GLY A 115 11.68 -10.02 3.23
C GLY A 115 13.02 -9.34 3.43
N ASP A 116 14.03 -10.13 3.72
CA ASP A 116 15.40 -9.63 3.94
C ASP A 116 16.01 -9.10 2.64
N GLU A 117 15.69 -9.69 1.49
CA GLU A 117 16.10 -9.21 0.18
C GLU A 117 15.59 -7.78 -0.10
N ALA A 118 14.45 -7.38 0.47
CA ALA A 118 13.94 -6.02 0.39
C ALA A 118 14.85 -5.00 1.08
N LEU A 119 15.47 -5.38 2.20
CA LEU A 119 16.44 -4.55 2.89
C LEU A 119 17.73 -4.43 2.08
N ASP A 120 18.22 -5.56 1.58
CA ASP A 120 19.45 -5.59 0.79
C ASP A 120 19.29 -4.76 -0.50
N ALA A 121 18.16 -4.90 -1.20
CA ALA A 121 17.86 -4.11 -2.39
C ALA A 121 17.77 -2.60 -2.08
N TYR A 122 17.09 -2.22 -1.00
CA TYR A 122 16.99 -0.82 -0.58
C TYR A 122 18.37 -0.20 -0.27
N PHE A 123 19.24 -0.95 0.43
CA PHE A 123 20.58 -0.45 0.73
C PHE A 123 21.51 -0.41 -0.48
N LEU A 124 21.28 -1.27 -1.48
CA LEU A 124 22.08 -1.28 -2.72
C LEU A 124 21.65 -0.19 -3.68
N GLU A 125 20.34 0.00 -3.86
CA GLU A 125 19.81 0.96 -4.84
C GLU A 125 19.78 2.38 -4.29
N GLY A 126 19.59 2.56 -2.96
CA GLY A 126 19.56 3.86 -2.29
C GLY A 126 18.35 4.73 -2.65
N GLU A 127 17.46 4.23 -3.51
CA GLU A 127 16.27 4.91 -4.02
C GLU A 127 15.04 4.02 -3.79
N GLY A 128 13.82 4.55 -3.97
CA GLY A 128 12.58 3.80 -3.80
C GLY A 128 11.99 3.87 -2.39
N SER A 129 11.01 3.02 -2.11
CA SER A 129 10.25 3.03 -0.86
C SER A 129 10.35 1.70 -0.12
N LEU A 130 10.89 1.74 1.10
CA LEU A 130 10.94 0.60 2.01
C LEU A 130 9.84 0.71 3.06
N VAL A 131 8.96 -0.29 3.11
CA VAL A 131 7.89 -0.39 4.10
C VAL A 131 8.17 -1.54 5.04
N GLN A 132 8.31 -1.23 6.33
CA GLN A 132 8.53 -2.21 7.39
C GLN A 132 7.32 -2.27 8.32
N SER A 133 6.97 -3.48 8.78
CA SER A 133 5.96 -3.71 9.82
C SER A 133 4.61 -3.01 9.57
N PRO A 134 4.00 -3.14 8.38
CA PRO A 134 2.76 -2.41 8.04
C PRO A 134 1.61 -2.71 9.00
N LYS A 135 1.54 -3.93 9.56
CA LYS A 135 0.50 -4.33 10.51
C LYS A 135 0.42 -3.42 11.73
N SER A 136 1.55 -2.89 12.20
CA SER A 136 1.61 -2.03 13.38
C SER A 136 0.86 -0.70 13.23
N MET A 137 0.59 -0.27 12.00
CA MET A 137 -0.05 1.01 11.69
C MET A 137 -1.56 0.91 11.44
N LEU A 138 -2.09 -0.29 11.22
CA LEU A 138 -3.47 -0.48 10.73
C LEU A 138 -4.55 0.08 11.65
N GLY A 139 -4.34 0.06 12.96
CA GLY A 139 -5.31 0.52 13.95
C GLY A 139 -5.19 2.00 14.35
N TYR A 140 -4.22 2.74 13.82
CA TYR A 140 -4.08 4.17 14.09
C TYR A 140 -5.09 4.99 13.26
N ASN A 141 -5.37 6.23 13.71
CA ASN A 141 -6.24 7.14 12.95
C ASN A 141 -5.58 7.53 11.62
N LEU A 142 -5.84 6.75 10.58
CA LEU A 142 -5.28 6.95 9.27
C LEU A 142 -6.16 7.90 8.45
N HIS A 143 -5.54 8.94 7.91
CA HIS A 143 -6.16 9.76 6.88
C HIS A 143 -6.56 8.87 5.67
N PRO A 144 -7.63 9.15 4.92
CA PRO A 144 -8.10 8.30 3.80
C PRO A 144 -7.02 7.87 2.82
N ARG A 145 -6.09 8.76 2.45
CA ARG A 145 -4.95 8.42 1.58
C ARG A 145 -3.99 7.42 2.22
N ALA A 146 -3.65 7.62 3.50
CA ALA A 146 -2.79 6.69 4.23
C ALA A 146 -3.46 5.31 4.37
N ARG A 147 -4.79 5.28 4.60
CA ARG A 147 -5.57 4.04 4.62
C ARG A 147 -5.47 3.31 3.27
N GLN A 148 -5.65 4.02 2.15
CA GLN A 148 -5.52 3.45 0.81
C GLN A 148 -4.11 2.89 0.57
N THR A 149 -3.06 3.62 0.95
CA THR A 149 -1.66 3.16 0.87
C THR A 149 -1.44 1.89 1.70
N MET A 150 -1.91 1.87 2.95
CA MET A 150 -1.77 0.68 3.81
C MET A 150 -2.54 -0.52 3.27
N THR A 151 -3.73 -0.30 2.70
CA THR A 151 -4.49 -1.35 1.99
C THR A 151 -3.68 -1.90 0.81
N GLY A 152 -3.09 -1.03 -0.01
CA GLY A 152 -2.24 -1.43 -1.13
C GLY A 152 -1.04 -2.28 -0.67
N ILE A 153 -0.32 -1.84 0.36
CA ILE A 153 0.83 -2.58 0.92
C ILE A 153 0.40 -3.96 1.44
N ALA A 154 -0.68 -4.02 2.22
CA ALA A 154 -1.22 -5.29 2.71
C ALA A 154 -1.67 -6.19 1.55
N THR A 155 -2.26 -5.63 0.49
CA THR A 155 -2.62 -6.37 -0.73
C THR A 155 -1.40 -7.04 -1.33
N HIS A 156 -0.29 -6.32 -1.52
CA HIS A 156 0.93 -6.86 -2.12
C HIS A 156 1.53 -8.00 -1.28
N VAL A 157 1.58 -7.85 0.04
CA VAL A 157 2.07 -8.91 0.93
C VAL A 157 1.19 -10.15 0.85
N LEU A 158 -0.13 -9.99 0.93
CA LEU A 158 -1.08 -11.10 0.86
C LEU A 158 -1.08 -11.79 -0.50
N GLU A 159 -0.93 -11.04 -1.58
CA GLU A 159 -0.81 -11.58 -2.94
C GLU A 159 0.50 -12.36 -3.12
N HIS A 160 1.62 -11.84 -2.60
CA HIS A 160 2.88 -12.58 -2.59
C HIS A 160 2.74 -13.93 -1.89
N ILE A 161 2.10 -13.96 -0.71
CA ILE A 161 1.82 -15.20 0.02
C ILE A 161 0.94 -16.14 -0.80
N ARG A 162 -0.18 -15.64 -1.36
CA ARG A 162 -1.12 -16.42 -2.16
C ARG A 162 -0.46 -17.03 -3.38
N LEU A 163 0.28 -16.23 -4.14
CA LEU A 163 0.95 -16.70 -5.36
C LEU A 163 2.06 -17.70 -5.06
N THR A 164 2.81 -17.51 -3.97
CA THR A 164 3.85 -18.44 -3.53
C THR A 164 3.23 -19.77 -3.11
N ALA A 165 2.16 -19.74 -2.32
CA ALA A 165 1.43 -20.93 -1.92
C ALA A 165 0.77 -21.63 -3.13
N SER A 166 0.16 -20.87 -4.04
CA SER A 166 -0.48 -21.42 -5.24
C SER A 166 0.52 -22.15 -6.14
N ARG A 167 1.73 -21.61 -6.27
CA ARG A 167 2.83 -22.28 -7.00
C ARG A 167 3.33 -23.53 -6.30
N GLN A 168 3.50 -23.48 -4.96
CA GLN A 168 3.98 -24.62 -4.20
C GLN A 168 3.03 -25.83 -4.23
N PHE A 169 1.73 -25.56 -4.15
CA PHE A 169 0.70 -26.59 -4.10
C PHE A 169 0.08 -26.94 -5.46
N ASP A 170 0.49 -26.23 -6.51
CA ASP A 170 -0.08 -26.35 -7.88
C ASP A 170 -1.61 -26.19 -7.92
N ILE A 171 -2.13 -25.28 -7.09
CA ILE A 171 -3.57 -25.00 -6.94
C ILE A 171 -3.80 -23.49 -6.88
N ASN A 172 -4.78 -22.99 -7.62
CA ASN A 172 -5.22 -21.60 -7.45
C ASN A 172 -5.96 -21.43 -6.11
N ILE A 173 -5.24 -20.94 -5.11
CA ILE A 173 -5.77 -20.74 -3.76
C ILE A 173 -6.64 -19.48 -3.74
N ARG A 174 -7.91 -19.65 -3.31
CA ARG A 174 -8.93 -18.60 -3.33
C ARG A 174 -9.53 -18.30 -1.96
N HIS A 175 -9.19 -19.07 -0.93
CA HIS A 175 -9.74 -18.92 0.41
C HIS A 175 -8.62 -18.88 1.45
N ALA A 176 -8.75 -17.97 2.42
CA ALA A 176 -7.77 -17.85 3.50
C ALA A 176 -8.43 -17.68 4.87
N THR A 177 -7.66 -18.00 5.91
CA THR A 177 -7.90 -17.57 7.28
C THR A 177 -6.70 -16.75 7.73
N LEU A 178 -6.93 -15.47 8.07
CA LEU A 178 -5.90 -14.57 8.58
C LEU A 178 -5.90 -14.56 10.10
N GLY A 179 -4.71 -14.73 10.68
CA GLY A 179 -4.45 -14.47 12.08
C GLY A 179 -4.60 -12.96 12.39
N ARG A 180 -5.33 -12.63 13.47
CA ARG A 180 -5.44 -11.27 13.96
C ARG A 180 -5.16 -11.20 15.46
N PRO A 181 -4.60 -10.11 15.98
CA PRO A 181 -4.56 -9.89 17.42
C PRO A 181 -5.98 -9.74 17.98
N VAL A 182 -6.17 -9.99 19.27
CA VAL A 182 -7.44 -9.70 19.95
C VAL A 182 -7.83 -8.24 19.76
N GLN A 183 -6.83 -7.35 19.89
CA GLN A 183 -6.95 -5.92 19.56
C GLN A 183 -5.71 -5.43 18.82
N PHE A 184 -5.93 -4.68 17.75
CA PHE A 184 -4.85 -3.95 17.10
C PHE A 184 -4.40 -2.78 17.98
N ARG A 185 -3.10 -2.44 17.94
CA ARG A 185 -2.63 -1.18 18.52
C ARG A 185 -3.38 -0.03 17.85
N SER A 186 -4.05 0.79 18.66
CA SER A 186 -4.93 1.83 18.17
C SER A 186 -4.81 3.10 19.02
N SER A 187 -4.86 4.26 18.36
CA SER A 187 -5.03 5.56 18.99
C SER A 187 -6.51 5.96 19.13
N ILE A 188 -7.43 5.19 18.52
CA ILE A 188 -8.87 5.49 18.45
C ILE A 188 -9.73 4.31 18.94
N GLY A 189 -9.17 3.40 19.73
CA GLY A 189 -9.88 2.29 20.38
C GLY A 189 -10.56 1.33 19.39
N GLU A 190 -11.81 0.99 19.66
CA GLU A 190 -12.61 0.05 18.85
C GLU A 190 -12.73 0.44 17.36
N ALA A 191 -12.80 1.73 17.05
CA ALA A 191 -12.85 2.22 15.68
C ALA A 191 -11.57 1.87 14.91
N GLY A 192 -10.42 1.87 15.57
CA GLY A 192 -9.15 1.48 14.98
C GLY A 192 -9.06 -0.03 14.73
N ASN A 193 -9.64 -0.82 15.62
CA ASN A 193 -9.74 -2.28 15.43
C ASN A 193 -10.62 -2.61 14.22
N ALA A 194 -11.80 -1.98 14.11
CA ALA A 194 -12.69 -2.13 12.96
C ALA A 194 -12.00 -1.70 11.64
N GLN A 195 -11.29 -0.55 11.66
CA GLN A 195 -10.53 -0.07 10.51
C GLN A 195 -9.45 -1.06 10.06
N ALA A 196 -8.70 -1.64 11.01
CA ALA A 196 -7.64 -2.59 10.69
C ALA A 196 -8.20 -3.85 10.02
N LEU A 197 -9.34 -4.37 10.51
CA LEU A 197 -10.03 -5.51 9.90
C LEU A 197 -10.55 -5.18 8.50
N GLU A 198 -11.15 -4.00 8.31
CA GLU A 198 -11.63 -3.53 7.00
C GLU A 198 -10.48 -3.44 5.99
N ILE A 199 -9.33 -2.88 6.39
CA ILE A 199 -8.13 -2.80 5.55
C ILE A 199 -7.66 -4.19 5.15
N LEU A 200 -7.53 -5.12 6.10
CA LEU A 200 -7.06 -6.48 5.83
C LEU A 200 -8.04 -7.27 4.96
N GLN A 201 -9.34 -7.13 5.19
CA GLN A 201 -10.36 -7.77 4.37
C GLN A 201 -10.34 -7.25 2.93
N THR A 202 -10.31 -5.92 2.76
CA THR A 202 -10.22 -5.29 1.44
C THR A 202 -8.94 -5.71 0.72
N ALA A 203 -7.80 -5.73 1.44
CA ALA A 203 -6.52 -6.15 0.91
C ALA A 203 -6.52 -7.63 0.47
N ALA A 204 -7.13 -8.52 1.25
CA ALA A 204 -7.21 -9.93 0.89
C ALA A 204 -8.05 -10.17 -0.38
N ILE A 205 -9.18 -9.49 -0.51
CA ILE A 205 -10.01 -9.57 -1.72
C ILE A 205 -9.23 -9.03 -2.93
N ALA A 206 -8.56 -7.88 -2.78
CA ALA A 206 -7.73 -7.29 -3.82
C ALA A 206 -6.52 -8.18 -4.19
N ALA A 207 -5.98 -8.95 -3.23
CA ALA A 207 -4.93 -9.95 -3.45
C ALA A 207 -5.40 -11.22 -4.19
N GLY A 208 -6.69 -11.32 -4.52
CA GLY A 208 -7.30 -12.39 -5.30
C GLY A 208 -7.86 -13.55 -4.49
N PHE A 209 -8.11 -13.37 -3.18
CA PHE A 209 -8.92 -14.29 -2.42
C PHE A 209 -10.41 -14.00 -2.65
N ASP A 210 -11.24 -15.05 -2.79
CA ASP A 210 -12.70 -14.90 -2.88
C ASP A 210 -13.33 -14.71 -1.51
N SER A 211 -12.71 -15.29 -0.47
CA SER A 211 -13.15 -15.11 0.91
C SER A 211 -11.98 -15.16 1.89
N VAL A 212 -12.10 -14.39 2.95
CA VAL A 212 -11.17 -14.39 4.08
C VAL A 212 -11.94 -14.42 5.39
N ASP A 213 -11.51 -15.33 6.28
CA ASP A 213 -11.95 -15.37 7.67
C ASP A 213 -10.84 -14.85 8.58
N PHE A 214 -11.22 -14.37 9.76
CA PHE A 214 -10.25 -13.93 10.77
C PHE A 214 -10.30 -14.85 11.99
N LEU A 215 -9.11 -15.24 12.47
CA LEU A 215 -8.94 -16.03 13.68
C LEU A 215 -8.03 -15.28 14.66
N GLU A 216 -8.43 -15.21 15.91
CA GLU A 216 -7.59 -14.59 16.95
C GLU A 216 -6.32 -15.40 17.18
N GLU A 217 -5.16 -14.74 17.16
CA GLU A 217 -3.86 -15.38 17.32
C GLU A 217 -3.74 -16.25 18.59
N PRO A 218 -4.26 -15.84 19.78
CA PRO A 218 -4.26 -16.71 20.96
C PRO A 218 -5.12 -17.96 20.78
N ALA A 219 -6.26 -17.86 20.07
CA ALA A 219 -7.09 -19.02 19.77
C ALA A 219 -6.41 -19.96 18.78
N ALA A 220 -5.72 -19.42 17.77
CA ALA A 220 -4.94 -20.20 16.82
C ALA A 220 -3.79 -20.95 17.52
N ALA A 221 -3.09 -20.32 18.46
CA ALA A 221 -2.02 -20.94 19.23
C ALA A 221 -2.51 -22.06 20.19
N ALA A 222 -3.77 -21.96 20.68
CA ALA A 222 -4.35 -22.97 21.57
C ALA A 222 -4.87 -24.22 20.85
N MET A 223 -4.90 -24.24 19.51
CA MET A 223 -5.33 -25.37 18.68
C MET A 223 -4.16 -26.33 18.32
N HIS A 224 -2.95 -26.05 18.81
CA HIS A 224 -1.77 -26.88 18.73
C HIS A 224 -1.51 -27.60 20.08
#